data_620672708eae16cf066e13c5dcbad51d
#
_entry.id   620672708eae16cf066e13c5dcbad51d
#
_cell.length_a   1.000
_cell.length_b   1.000
_cell.length_c   1.000
_cell.angle_alpha   90.00
_cell.angle_beta   90.00
_cell.angle_gamma   90.00
#
_symmetry.space_group_name_H-M   'P 1'
#
loop_
_entity.id
_entity.type
_entity.pdbx_description
1 polymer ?
#
loop_
_entity_poly.entity_id
_entity_poly.type
_entity_poly.pdbx_seq_one_letter_code
_entity_poly.pdbx_strand_id
1 'polypeptide(L)'
;LDELEDPGFPIPPATTAVHHITDEMVQGHRIDDTRVAEFLKNVDVVIAHNAAFDRPFVEARWPLFEQLNWACSIKDIDWREEGFGSAKLEYLLSTQGYFYEAHRAEADCWALLELLNQVLPQSQQTALLAVLLTLNKPQQKVYAINSPFETKDKLKARNYRWSAELRCWSRVVAGDAEMKQELEWLKHHVYAGRSARVELETTGGKVRYSNRLGHKEVVTL
;
A
#
# COMPACT_ATOMS: atom_id res chain seq x y z
N LEU A 1 -20.88 2.99 5.09
CA LEU A 1 -21.19 1.83 5.90
C LEU A 1 -20.27 1.83 7.10
N ASP A 2 -20.79 1.94 8.32
CA ASP A 2 -20.08 1.84 9.58
C ASP A 2 -20.77 0.83 10.46
N GLU A 3 -20.10 -0.27 10.79
CA GLU A 3 -20.63 -1.40 11.55
C GLU A 3 -19.53 -2.02 12.41
N LEU A 4 -19.94 -2.68 13.50
CA LEU A 4 -19.04 -3.43 14.37
C LEU A 4 -19.07 -4.91 14.04
N GLU A 5 -17.95 -5.60 14.24
CA GLU A 5 -17.84 -7.06 14.16
C GLU A 5 -17.20 -7.59 15.45
N ASP A 6 -17.79 -8.66 15.99
CA ASP A 6 -17.20 -9.41 17.09
C ASP A 6 -15.97 -10.18 16.56
N PRO A 7 -14.76 -9.91 17.07
CA PRO A 7 -13.57 -10.61 16.61
C PRO A 7 -13.49 -12.08 17.03
N GLY A 8 -14.38 -12.52 17.94
CA GLY A 8 -14.39 -13.90 18.48
C GLY A 8 -13.28 -14.17 19.52
N PHE A 9 -12.58 -13.14 19.98
CA PHE A 9 -11.58 -13.18 21.06
C PHE A 9 -11.57 -11.84 21.81
N PRO A 10 -11.09 -11.83 23.07
CA PRO A 10 -11.05 -10.61 23.87
C PRO A 10 -10.20 -9.50 23.22
N ILE A 11 -10.73 -8.31 23.17
CA ILE A 11 -10.01 -7.12 22.66
C ILE A 11 -8.94 -6.72 23.67
N PRO A 12 -7.66 -6.63 23.29
CA PRO A 12 -6.60 -6.22 24.20
C PRO A 12 -6.86 -4.83 24.79
N PRO A 13 -6.70 -4.63 26.13
CA PRO A 13 -6.97 -3.34 26.75
C PRO A 13 -6.18 -2.16 26.15
N ALA A 14 -4.95 -2.39 25.68
CA ALA A 14 -4.14 -1.38 25.00
C ALA A 14 -4.77 -0.93 23.67
N THR A 15 -5.48 -1.81 22.97
CA THR A 15 -6.18 -1.50 21.71
C THR A 15 -7.47 -0.73 22.04
N THR A 16 -8.23 -1.18 23.05
CA THR A 16 -9.43 -0.47 23.53
C THR A 16 -9.09 0.96 23.97
N ALA A 17 -7.95 1.18 24.63
CA ALA A 17 -7.51 2.52 25.03
C ALA A 17 -7.30 3.47 23.85
N VAL A 18 -7.09 2.93 22.62
CA VAL A 18 -6.86 3.73 21.41
C VAL A 18 -8.17 4.02 20.68
N HIS A 19 -8.98 3.00 20.39
CA HIS A 19 -10.19 3.15 19.56
C HIS A 19 -11.51 3.16 20.37
N HIS A 20 -11.44 2.97 21.69
CA HIS A 20 -12.56 3.01 22.64
C HIS A 20 -13.68 1.95 22.39
N ILE A 21 -13.39 0.90 21.61
CA ILE A 21 -14.32 -0.22 21.38
C ILE A 21 -14.03 -1.28 22.43
N THR A 22 -15.08 -1.68 23.17
CA THR A 22 -15.01 -2.73 24.19
C THR A 22 -15.60 -4.04 23.72
N ASP A 23 -15.32 -5.14 24.44
CA ASP A 23 -15.90 -6.45 24.12
C ASP A 23 -17.43 -6.41 24.18
N GLU A 24 -18.03 -5.68 25.13
CA GLU A 24 -19.48 -5.55 25.23
C GLU A 24 -20.10 -4.85 23.99
N MET A 25 -19.37 -3.89 23.40
CA MET A 25 -19.85 -3.16 22.22
C MET A 25 -19.90 -4.03 20.96
N VAL A 26 -19.03 -5.02 20.87
CA VAL A 26 -18.93 -5.88 19.68
C VAL A 26 -19.61 -7.24 19.84
N GLN A 27 -19.94 -7.63 21.07
CA GLN A 27 -20.48 -8.96 21.39
C GLN A 27 -21.71 -9.31 20.54
N GLY A 28 -21.59 -10.37 19.75
CA GLY A 28 -22.64 -10.86 18.86
C GLY A 28 -22.90 -9.99 17.63
N HIS A 29 -22.16 -8.91 17.44
CA HIS A 29 -22.24 -8.11 16.22
C HIS A 29 -21.50 -8.78 15.06
N ARG A 30 -22.10 -8.74 13.90
CA ARG A 30 -21.50 -9.22 12.65
C ARG A 30 -21.88 -8.30 11.50
N ILE A 31 -20.90 -7.87 10.75
CA ILE A 31 -21.11 -7.08 9.55
C ILE A 31 -21.84 -7.94 8.50
N ASP A 32 -22.93 -7.42 7.96
CA ASP A 32 -23.75 -8.12 6.96
C ASP A 32 -23.05 -8.19 5.61
N ASP A 33 -22.67 -9.40 5.20
CA ASP A 33 -21.96 -9.66 3.94
C ASP A 33 -22.76 -9.19 2.72
N THR A 34 -24.10 -9.25 2.78
CA THR A 34 -24.98 -8.80 1.68
C THR A 34 -24.95 -7.27 1.55
N ARG A 35 -24.95 -6.57 2.68
CA ARG A 35 -24.85 -5.10 2.69
C ARG A 35 -23.49 -4.64 2.18
N VAL A 36 -22.41 -5.34 2.53
CA VAL A 36 -21.06 -5.05 2.00
C VAL A 36 -21.05 -5.24 0.48
N ALA A 37 -21.58 -6.36 -0.01
CA ALA A 37 -21.63 -6.64 -1.45
C ALA A 37 -22.47 -5.59 -2.21
N GLU A 38 -23.62 -5.19 -1.67
CA GLU A 38 -24.46 -4.15 -2.28
C GLU A 38 -23.78 -2.77 -2.26
N PHE A 39 -23.11 -2.41 -1.16
CA PHE A 39 -22.34 -1.17 -1.04
C PHE A 39 -21.23 -1.08 -2.08
N LEU A 40 -20.55 -2.20 -2.40
CA LEU A 40 -19.44 -2.25 -3.34
C LEU A 40 -19.86 -2.38 -4.81
N LYS A 41 -21.13 -2.57 -5.12
CA LYS A 41 -21.63 -2.91 -6.45
C LYS A 41 -21.23 -1.91 -7.55
N ASN A 42 -21.10 -0.63 -7.21
CA ASN A 42 -20.73 0.44 -8.14
C ASN A 42 -19.40 1.12 -7.74
N VAL A 43 -18.55 0.40 -7.03
CA VAL A 43 -17.23 0.91 -6.61
C VAL A 43 -16.16 0.46 -7.58
N ASP A 44 -15.47 1.39 -8.20
CA ASP A 44 -14.35 1.13 -9.11
C ASP A 44 -13.00 1.10 -8.39
N VAL A 45 -12.88 1.86 -7.29
CA VAL A 45 -11.64 2.01 -6.54
C VAL A 45 -11.89 2.12 -5.04
N VAL A 46 -11.05 1.48 -4.25
CA VAL A 46 -10.95 1.65 -2.81
C VAL A 46 -9.70 2.46 -2.51
N ILE A 47 -9.85 3.54 -1.76
CA ILE A 47 -8.73 4.37 -1.32
C ILE A 47 -8.63 4.27 0.20
N ALA A 48 -7.45 3.88 0.70
CA ALA A 48 -7.18 3.84 2.12
C ALA A 48 -5.93 4.64 2.48
N HIS A 49 -5.88 5.11 3.72
CA HIS A 49 -4.68 5.73 4.28
C HIS A 49 -3.82 4.63 4.93
N ASN A 50 -2.84 4.10 4.21
CA ASN A 50 -2.06 2.90 4.48
C ASN A 50 -2.71 1.59 3.99
N ALA A 51 -3.16 1.59 2.74
CA ALA A 51 -3.89 0.49 2.10
C ALA A 51 -3.24 -0.91 2.26
N ALA A 52 -1.91 -0.99 2.40
CA ALA A 52 -1.21 -2.25 2.66
C ALA A 52 -1.52 -2.88 4.03
N PHE A 53 -2.08 -2.08 4.97
CA PHE A 53 -2.58 -2.59 6.24
C PHE A 53 -4.03 -3.09 6.09
N ASP A 54 -4.91 -2.27 5.52
CA ASP A 54 -6.35 -2.55 5.48
C ASP A 54 -6.71 -3.65 4.47
N ARG A 55 -6.10 -3.61 3.28
CA ARG A 55 -6.46 -4.49 2.17
C ARG A 55 -6.39 -5.99 2.51
N PRO A 56 -5.33 -6.52 3.15
CA PRO A 56 -5.27 -7.94 3.50
C PRO A 56 -6.40 -8.39 4.43
N PHE A 57 -6.84 -7.54 5.36
CA PHE A 57 -7.93 -7.87 6.28
C PHE A 57 -9.26 -7.96 5.54
N VAL A 58 -9.58 -6.97 4.71
CA VAL A 58 -10.85 -6.99 3.98
C VAL A 58 -10.89 -8.07 2.89
N GLU A 59 -9.77 -8.36 2.22
CA GLU A 59 -9.68 -9.46 1.25
C GLU A 59 -9.88 -10.83 1.92
N ALA A 60 -9.30 -11.03 3.11
CA ALA A 60 -9.48 -12.26 3.88
C ALA A 60 -10.94 -12.46 4.33
N ARG A 61 -11.64 -11.38 4.66
CA ARG A 61 -13.02 -11.40 5.12
C ARG A 61 -14.03 -11.43 3.96
N TRP A 62 -13.74 -10.65 2.90
CA TRP A 62 -14.60 -10.50 1.71
C TRP A 62 -13.76 -10.59 0.42
N PRO A 63 -13.64 -11.76 -0.20
CA PRO A 63 -12.84 -11.94 -1.43
C PRO A 63 -13.26 -11.03 -2.60
N LEU A 64 -14.48 -10.47 -2.58
CA LEU A 64 -14.95 -9.53 -3.60
C LEU A 64 -14.07 -8.27 -3.71
N PHE A 65 -13.38 -7.86 -2.63
CA PHE A 65 -12.43 -6.75 -2.66
C PHE A 65 -11.20 -7.02 -3.55
N GLU A 66 -10.91 -8.27 -3.87
CA GLU A 66 -9.83 -8.64 -4.80
C GLU A 66 -10.06 -8.12 -6.22
N GLN A 67 -11.31 -7.92 -6.60
CA GLN A 67 -11.69 -7.46 -7.93
C GLN A 67 -11.61 -5.93 -8.09
N LEU A 68 -11.51 -5.20 -6.99
CA LEU A 68 -11.46 -3.76 -6.98
C LEU A 68 -10.02 -3.23 -7.15
N ASN A 69 -9.90 -2.08 -7.78
CA ASN A 69 -8.65 -1.34 -7.76
C ASN A 69 -8.43 -0.73 -6.37
N TRP A 70 -7.19 -0.67 -5.94
CA TRP A 70 -6.81 -0.07 -4.67
C TRP A 70 -5.77 1.03 -4.86
N ALA A 71 -5.91 2.08 -4.08
CA ALA A 71 -4.98 3.18 -4.00
C ALA A 71 -4.68 3.53 -2.54
N CYS A 72 -3.55 4.16 -2.32
CA CYS A 72 -3.04 4.47 -0.98
C CYS A 72 -2.61 5.94 -0.88
N SER A 73 -3.33 6.73 -0.13
CA SER A 73 -3.00 8.15 0.04
C SER A 73 -1.61 8.39 0.67
N ILE A 74 -1.05 7.42 1.44
CA ILE A 74 0.34 7.53 1.93
C ILE A 74 1.38 7.27 0.83
N LYS A 75 1.13 6.29 -0.06
CA LYS A 75 2.14 5.75 -0.97
C LYS A 75 2.03 6.30 -2.40
N ASP A 76 0.84 6.75 -2.78
CA ASP A 76 0.56 7.21 -4.14
C ASP A 76 0.74 8.72 -4.30
N ILE A 77 1.00 9.44 -3.20
CA ILE A 77 1.38 10.86 -3.19
C ILE A 77 2.78 10.97 -2.59
N ASP A 78 3.66 11.70 -3.25
CA ASP A 78 4.94 12.09 -2.66
C ASP A 78 4.74 13.33 -1.77
N TRP A 79 4.34 13.09 -0.51
CA TRP A 79 4.09 14.15 0.45
C TRP A 79 5.30 15.03 0.73
N ARG A 80 6.51 14.49 0.57
CA ARG A 80 7.75 15.24 0.76
C ARG A 80 7.98 16.24 -0.38
N GLU A 81 7.77 15.81 -1.62
CA GLU A 81 7.81 16.70 -2.79
C GLU A 81 6.71 17.77 -2.70
N GLU A 82 5.57 17.45 -2.12
CA GLU A 82 4.50 18.42 -1.83
C GLU A 82 4.80 19.36 -0.65
N GLY A 83 5.95 19.20 0.04
CA GLY A 83 6.40 20.07 1.12
C GLY A 83 5.98 19.65 2.52
N PHE A 84 5.39 18.46 2.71
CA PHE A 84 4.98 17.96 4.02
C PHE A 84 6.08 17.15 4.70
N GLY A 85 6.25 17.37 6.01
CA GLY A 85 7.24 16.64 6.84
C GLY A 85 6.81 15.21 7.22
N SER A 86 5.53 14.89 7.10
CA SER A 86 4.96 13.59 7.44
C SER A 86 3.77 13.26 6.55
N ALA A 87 3.52 11.97 6.34
CA ALA A 87 2.35 11.46 5.64
C ALA A 87 1.24 10.95 6.59
N LYS A 88 1.34 11.23 7.90
CA LYS A 88 0.28 10.86 8.85
C LYS A 88 -0.97 11.70 8.62
N LEU A 89 -2.15 11.07 8.62
CA LEU A 89 -3.42 11.73 8.31
C LEU A 89 -3.69 12.95 9.22
N GLU A 90 -3.53 12.77 10.53
CA GLU A 90 -3.68 13.86 11.50
C GLU A 90 -2.73 15.04 11.22
N TYR A 91 -1.46 14.75 10.88
CA TYR A 91 -0.48 15.79 10.57
C TYR A 91 -0.88 16.54 9.30
N LEU A 92 -1.23 15.82 8.22
CA LEU A 92 -1.59 16.41 6.95
C LEU A 92 -2.80 17.35 7.09
N LEU A 93 -3.83 16.92 7.83
CA LEU A 93 -5.02 17.74 8.06
C LEU A 93 -4.75 18.89 9.03
N SER A 94 -3.97 18.67 10.11
CA SER A 94 -3.66 19.73 11.06
C SER A 94 -2.89 20.90 10.44
N THR A 95 -2.01 20.63 9.48
CA THR A 95 -1.30 21.68 8.73
C THR A 95 -2.24 22.57 7.90
N GLN A 96 -3.46 22.11 7.66
CA GLN A 96 -4.49 22.81 6.91
C GLN A 96 -5.61 23.35 7.82
N GLY A 97 -5.43 23.24 9.14
CA GLY A 97 -6.39 23.75 10.13
C GLY A 97 -7.54 22.82 10.46
N TYR A 98 -7.51 21.55 10.00
CA TYR A 98 -8.50 20.55 10.34
C TYR A 98 -8.07 19.70 11.52
N PHE A 99 -8.99 19.46 12.45
CA PHE A 99 -8.79 18.61 13.61
C PHE A 99 -9.94 17.61 13.72
N TYR A 100 -9.63 16.37 14.04
CA TYR A 100 -10.62 15.32 14.22
C TYR A 100 -10.15 14.34 15.30
N GLU A 101 -11.08 13.59 15.86
CA GLU A 101 -10.77 12.54 16.82
C GLU A 101 -10.38 11.26 16.04
N ALA A 102 -9.09 10.97 16.01
CA ALA A 102 -8.52 9.84 15.28
C ALA A 102 -8.81 8.48 15.95
N HIS A 103 -8.51 7.41 15.23
CA HIS A 103 -8.61 6.02 15.67
C HIS A 103 -10.05 5.45 15.75
N ARG A 104 -11.00 6.14 15.11
CA ARG A 104 -12.33 5.62 14.82
C ARG A 104 -12.45 5.52 13.30
N ALA A 105 -12.75 4.30 12.80
CA ALA A 105 -12.75 4.03 11.36
C ALA A 105 -13.60 5.01 10.54
N GLU A 106 -14.80 5.36 11.04
CA GLU A 106 -15.66 6.34 10.39
C GLU A 106 -15.00 7.73 10.36
N ALA A 107 -14.47 8.20 11.50
CA ALA A 107 -13.81 9.50 11.59
C ALA A 107 -12.57 9.57 10.68
N ASP A 108 -11.76 8.50 10.65
CA ASP A 108 -10.61 8.39 9.77
C ASP A 108 -11.01 8.38 8.28
N CYS A 109 -12.15 7.76 7.92
CA CYS A 109 -12.68 7.79 6.56
C CYS A 109 -13.13 9.20 6.15
N TRP A 110 -13.82 9.95 7.02
CA TRP A 110 -14.20 11.33 6.76
C TRP A 110 -12.97 12.24 6.66
N ALA A 111 -11.99 12.04 7.53
CA ALA A 111 -10.71 12.74 7.50
C ALA A 111 -9.95 12.47 6.19
N LEU A 112 -9.94 11.22 5.72
CA LEU A 112 -9.34 10.88 4.44
C LEU A 112 -10.09 11.53 3.27
N LEU A 113 -11.42 11.55 3.30
CA LEU A 113 -12.22 12.21 2.26
C LEU A 113 -11.90 13.69 2.19
N GLU A 114 -11.78 14.37 3.34
CA GLU A 114 -11.38 15.77 3.40
C GLU A 114 -9.97 15.97 2.83
N LEU A 115 -9.01 15.12 3.21
CA LEU A 115 -7.64 15.18 2.66
C LEU A 115 -7.64 15.02 1.13
N LEU A 116 -8.45 14.11 0.59
CA LEU A 116 -8.51 13.86 -0.86
C LEU A 116 -9.07 15.06 -1.65
N ASN A 117 -9.89 15.90 -1.02
CA ASN A 117 -10.41 17.13 -1.61
C ASN A 117 -9.40 18.29 -1.60
N GLN A 118 -8.34 18.22 -0.79
CA GLN A 118 -7.37 19.30 -0.67
C GLN A 118 -6.52 19.43 -1.95
N VAL A 119 -6.16 20.68 -2.27
CA VAL A 119 -5.22 20.98 -3.36
C VAL A 119 -3.80 20.89 -2.82
N LEU A 120 -2.99 20.09 -3.47
CA LEU A 120 -1.60 19.87 -3.10
C LEU A 120 -0.76 21.13 -3.43
N PRO A 121 0.12 21.56 -2.50
CA PRO A 121 0.80 22.86 -2.61
C PRO A 121 1.73 23.01 -3.81
N GLN A 122 2.42 21.96 -4.22
CA GLN A 122 3.41 22.03 -5.31
C GLN A 122 2.80 21.65 -6.65
N SER A 123 2.13 20.50 -6.73
CA SER A 123 1.53 20.01 -7.98
C SER A 123 0.27 20.76 -8.40
N GLN A 124 -0.36 21.51 -7.48
CA GLN A 124 -1.60 22.28 -7.71
C GLN A 124 -2.78 21.43 -8.20
N GLN A 125 -2.74 20.13 -7.95
CA GLN A 125 -3.83 19.19 -8.23
C GLN A 125 -4.46 18.73 -6.91
N THR A 126 -5.69 18.20 -6.97
CA THR A 126 -6.29 17.61 -5.76
C THR A 126 -5.56 16.33 -5.37
N ALA A 127 -5.50 16.05 -4.07
CA ALA A 127 -4.90 14.80 -3.59
C ALA A 127 -5.63 13.56 -4.17
N LEU A 128 -6.95 13.66 -4.41
CA LEU A 128 -7.70 12.62 -5.11
C LEU A 128 -7.16 12.37 -6.53
N LEU A 129 -6.96 13.44 -7.31
CA LEU A 129 -6.42 13.30 -8.67
C LEU A 129 -5.02 12.68 -8.66
N ALA A 130 -4.15 13.13 -7.74
CA ALA A 130 -2.81 12.58 -7.58
C ALA A 130 -2.84 11.06 -7.33
N VAL A 131 -3.70 10.60 -6.42
CA VAL A 131 -3.90 9.17 -6.13
C VAL A 131 -4.43 8.42 -7.35
N LEU A 132 -5.46 8.94 -8.03
CA LEU A 132 -6.07 8.27 -9.18
C LEU A 132 -5.11 8.14 -10.38
N LEU A 133 -4.23 9.11 -10.60
CA LEU A 133 -3.22 9.05 -11.65
C LEU A 133 -2.20 7.90 -11.47
N THR A 134 -2.07 7.38 -10.26
CA THR A 134 -1.20 6.24 -9.99
C THR A 134 -1.84 4.89 -10.32
N LEU A 135 -3.17 4.80 -10.36
CA LEU A 135 -3.89 3.54 -10.62
C LEU A 135 -3.51 2.90 -11.95
N ASN A 136 -3.30 3.74 -12.97
CA ASN A 136 -2.96 3.30 -14.32
C ASN A 136 -1.46 3.06 -14.52
N LYS A 137 -0.64 3.35 -13.49
CA LYS A 137 0.81 3.12 -13.55
C LYS A 137 1.12 1.79 -12.87
N PRO A 138 1.49 0.73 -13.62
CA PRO A 138 1.89 -0.53 -13.02
C PRO A 138 3.12 -0.28 -12.14
N GLN A 139 3.12 -0.88 -10.96
CA GLN A 139 4.29 -0.92 -10.11
C GLN A 139 5.15 -2.12 -10.52
N GLN A 140 6.41 -1.88 -10.79
CA GLN A 140 7.37 -2.91 -11.15
C GLN A 140 8.32 -3.17 -9.99
N LYS A 141 8.65 -4.43 -9.75
CA LYS A 141 9.58 -4.86 -8.72
C LYS A 141 10.54 -5.88 -9.30
N VAL A 142 11.83 -5.68 -9.05
CA VAL A 142 12.88 -6.60 -9.47
C VAL A 142 13.38 -7.40 -8.29
N TYR A 143 13.57 -8.70 -8.47
CA TYR A 143 14.10 -9.65 -7.51
C TYR A 143 15.47 -10.14 -8.00
N ALA A 144 16.52 -9.82 -7.25
CA ALA A 144 17.89 -10.23 -7.52
C ALA A 144 18.14 -11.66 -6.99
N ILE A 145 17.63 -12.65 -7.75
CA ILE A 145 17.68 -14.07 -7.38
C ILE A 145 19.13 -14.55 -7.34
N ASN A 146 19.48 -15.36 -6.32
CA ASN A 146 20.79 -15.95 -6.17
C ASN A 146 21.95 -14.92 -6.24
N SER A 147 21.69 -13.68 -5.81
CA SER A 147 22.74 -12.66 -5.76
C SER A 147 23.86 -13.10 -4.80
N PRO A 148 25.14 -12.95 -5.18
CA PRO A 148 26.26 -13.31 -4.31
C PRO A 148 26.21 -12.55 -2.98
N PHE A 149 26.53 -13.22 -1.89
CA PHE A 149 26.48 -12.64 -0.54
C PHE A 149 27.35 -11.37 -0.40
N GLU A 150 28.49 -11.34 -1.09
CA GLU A 150 29.45 -10.23 -1.10
C GLU A 150 28.85 -8.94 -1.70
N THR A 151 27.75 -9.06 -2.45
CA THR A 151 27.09 -7.91 -3.08
C THR A 151 26.02 -7.27 -2.22
N LYS A 152 25.75 -7.80 -1.03
CA LYS A 152 24.70 -7.35 -0.11
C LYS A 152 24.74 -5.86 0.19
N ASP A 153 25.93 -5.30 0.40
CA ASP A 153 26.08 -3.90 0.77
C ASP A 153 25.84 -2.97 -0.43
N LYS A 154 26.20 -3.43 -1.65
CA LYS A 154 25.86 -2.73 -2.89
C LYS A 154 24.33 -2.71 -3.11
N LEU A 155 23.67 -3.84 -2.87
CA LEU A 155 22.20 -3.93 -2.97
C LEU A 155 21.52 -3.04 -1.94
N LYS A 156 21.96 -3.05 -0.68
CA LYS A 156 21.43 -2.15 0.36
C LYS A 156 21.61 -0.68 0.01
N ALA A 157 22.80 -0.27 -0.45
CA ALA A 157 23.08 1.10 -0.85
C ALA A 157 22.19 1.57 -2.01
N ARG A 158 21.68 0.63 -2.82
CA ARG A 158 20.75 0.88 -3.93
C ARG A 158 19.28 0.67 -3.55
N ASN A 159 18.97 0.69 -2.25
CA ASN A 159 17.61 0.56 -1.70
C ASN A 159 16.93 -0.81 -1.93
N TYR A 160 17.70 -1.88 -2.19
CA TYR A 160 17.14 -3.22 -2.13
C TYR A 160 16.83 -3.61 -0.69
N ARG A 161 15.76 -4.33 -0.52
CA ARG A 161 15.34 -4.91 0.77
C ARG A 161 15.40 -6.43 0.69
N TRP A 162 15.94 -7.04 1.75
CA TRP A 162 15.99 -8.48 1.89
C TRP A 162 14.66 -9.02 2.39
N SER A 163 14.13 -10.02 1.70
CA SER A 163 13.03 -10.85 2.19
C SER A 163 13.60 -12.16 2.73
N ALA A 164 13.39 -12.42 4.03
CA ALA A 164 13.82 -13.68 4.64
C ALA A 164 12.97 -14.86 4.13
N GLU A 165 11.71 -14.64 3.84
CA GLU A 165 10.78 -15.63 3.32
C GLU A 165 11.17 -16.08 1.90
N LEU A 166 11.37 -15.10 0.99
CA LEU A 166 11.76 -15.36 -0.39
C LEU A 166 13.28 -15.62 -0.55
N ARG A 167 14.06 -15.39 0.51
CA ARG A 167 15.52 -15.46 0.52
C ARG A 167 16.15 -14.70 -0.64
N CYS A 168 15.64 -13.50 -0.89
CA CYS A 168 15.98 -12.71 -2.06
C CYS A 168 15.95 -11.21 -1.75
N TRP A 169 16.83 -10.46 -2.42
CA TRP A 169 16.80 -9.01 -2.44
C TRP A 169 15.83 -8.52 -3.49
N SER A 170 15.05 -7.50 -3.17
CA SER A 170 14.10 -6.91 -4.11
C SER A 170 14.02 -5.40 -3.98
N ARG A 171 13.66 -4.75 -5.09
CA ARG A 171 13.48 -3.29 -5.17
C ARG A 171 12.30 -2.96 -6.06
N VAL A 172 11.50 -1.96 -5.66
CA VAL A 172 10.50 -1.35 -6.51
C VAL A 172 11.19 -0.34 -7.44
N VAL A 173 10.76 -0.32 -8.69
CA VAL A 173 11.33 0.48 -9.77
C VAL A 173 10.23 1.30 -10.44
N ALA A 174 10.51 2.54 -10.79
CA ALA A 174 9.53 3.47 -11.36
C ALA A 174 9.56 3.43 -12.90
N GLY A 175 8.84 2.46 -13.47
CA GLY A 175 8.61 2.34 -14.91
C GLY A 175 9.77 1.77 -15.72
N ASP A 176 9.55 1.62 -17.02
CA ASP A 176 10.40 0.83 -17.91
C ASP A 176 11.82 1.41 -18.11
N ALA A 177 11.96 2.72 -18.06
CA ALA A 177 13.25 3.35 -18.26
C ALA A 177 14.20 3.07 -17.09
N GLU A 178 13.70 3.21 -15.85
CA GLU A 178 14.46 2.87 -14.64
C GLU A 178 14.70 1.36 -14.58
N MET A 179 13.73 0.53 -14.99
CA MET A 179 13.90 -0.92 -15.02
C MET A 179 15.07 -1.34 -15.92
N LYS A 180 15.18 -0.78 -17.11
CA LYS A 180 16.31 -1.05 -18.00
C LYS A 180 17.65 -0.70 -17.36
N GLN A 181 17.75 0.48 -16.74
CA GLN A 181 18.96 0.89 -16.03
C GLN A 181 19.26 -0.05 -14.85
N GLU A 182 18.24 -0.51 -14.15
CA GLU A 182 18.39 -1.41 -13.01
C GLU A 182 18.87 -2.79 -13.42
N LEU A 183 18.36 -3.35 -14.51
CA LEU A 183 18.82 -4.63 -15.06
C LEU A 183 20.30 -4.57 -15.49
N GLU A 184 20.70 -3.51 -16.18
CA GLU A 184 22.11 -3.27 -16.55
C GLU A 184 23.00 -3.12 -15.31
N TRP A 185 22.52 -2.40 -14.29
CA TRP A 185 23.26 -2.25 -13.04
C TRP A 185 23.44 -3.61 -12.32
N LEU A 186 22.38 -4.41 -12.22
CA LEU A 186 22.44 -5.76 -11.62
C LEU A 186 23.45 -6.62 -12.36
N LYS A 187 23.41 -6.64 -13.70
CA LYS A 187 24.31 -7.40 -14.54
C LYS A 187 25.77 -7.10 -14.21
N HIS A 188 26.14 -5.83 -14.16
CA HIS A 188 27.54 -5.43 -13.98
C HIS A 188 28.02 -5.45 -12.54
N HIS A 189 27.21 -5.00 -11.57
CA HIS A 189 27.64 -4.76 -10.20
C HIS A 189 27.32 -5.89 -9.24
N VAL A 190 26.32 -6.72 -9.56
CA VAL A 190 25.89 -7.83 -8.71
C VAL A 190 26.35 -9.16 -9.29
N TYR A 191 26.10 -9.39 -10.58
CA TYR A 191 26.41 -10.66 -11.23
C TYR A 191 27.72 -10.64 -12.02
N ALA A 192 28.48 -9.56 -11.96
CA ALA A 192 29.81 -9.44 -12.57
C ALA A 192 29.87 -9.76 -14.06
N GLY A 193 28.84 -9.38 -14.83
CA GLY A 193 28.72 -9.66 -16.26
C GLY A 193 28.41 -11.13 -16.62
N ARG A 194 28.18 -12.00 -15.63
CA ARG A 194 27.76 -13.37 -15.86
C ARG A 194 26.28 -13.41 -16.25
N SER A 195 25.91 -14.40 -17.07
CA SER A 195 24.49 -14.66 -17.30
C SER A 195 23.80 -15.05 -15.99
N ALA A 196 22.80 -14.31 -15.60
CA ALA A 196 22.05 -14.50 -14.36
C ALA A 196 20.56 -14.31 -14.65
N ARG A 197 19.71 -14.95 -13.84
CA ARG A 197 18.25 -14.80 -13.92
C ARG A 197 17.81 -13.86 -12.80
N VAL A 198 16.89 -12.96 -13.15
CA VAL A 198 16.17 -12.11 -12.22
C VAL A 198 14.67 -12.31 -12.44
N GLU A 199 13.86 -12.13 -11.41
CA GLU A 199 12.41 -12.09 -11.56
C GLU A 199 11.94 -10.64 -11.58
N LEU A 200 11.02 -10.34 -12.48
CA LEU A 200 10.29 -9.09 -12.50
C LEU A 200 8.85 -9.37 -12.09
N GLU A 201 8.32 -8.56 -11.20
CA GLU A 201 6.92 -8.62 -10.81
C GLU A 201 6.25 -7.30 -11.19
N THR A 202 5.14 -7.40 -11.92
CA THR A 202 4.31 -6.25 -12.27
C THR A 202 2.98 -6.32 -11.52
N THR A 203 2.66 -5.27 -10.77
CA THR A 203 1.40 -5.17 -10.03
C THR A 203 0.58 -4.00 -10.56
N GLY A 204 -0.66 -4.28 -10.97
CA GLY A 204 -1.67 -3.25 -11.27
C GLY A 204 -2.57 -2.95 -10.09
N GLY A 205 -3.52 -2.04 -10.26
CA GLY A 205 -4.43 -1.58 -9.20
C GLY A 205 -5.16 -2.70 -8.45
N LYS A 206 -5.47 -3.81 -9.14
CA LYS A 206 -6.13 -4.99 -8.53
C LYS A 206 -5.22 -5.85 -7.63
N VAL A 207 -3.92 -5.59 -7.58
CA VAL A 207 -2.96 -6.37 -6.77
C VAL A 207 -2.11 -5.49 -5.86
N ARG A 208 -1.98 -4.21 -6.17
CA ARG A 208 -1.24 -3.26 -5.32
C ARG A 208 -1.78 -3.28 -3.89
N TYR A 209 -0.89 -3.30 -2.93
CA TYR A 209 -1.19 -3.34 -1.48
C TYR A 209 -1.83 -4.64 -0.97
N SER A 210 -2.02 -5.65 -1.82
CA SER A 210 -2.44 -7.00 -1.44
C SER A 210 -1.25 -7.87 -1.05
N ASN A 211 -1.51 -8.95 -0.31
CA ASN A 211 -0.54 -10.03 -0.12
C ASN A 211 -0.45 -10.97 -1.34
N ARG A 212 -1.31 -10.80 -2.33
CA ARG A 212 -1.27 -11.57 -3.57
C ARG A 212 -0.08 -11.15 -4.43
N LEU A 213 0.49 -12.10 -5.15
CA LEU A 213 1.57 -11.83 -6.08
C LEU A 213 1.04 -11.20 -7.37
N GLY A 214 1.81 -10.26 -7.92
CA GLY A 214 1.62 -9.72 -9.25
C GLY A 214 2.00 -10.72 -10.35
N HIS A 215 1.91 -10.26 -11.59
CA HIS A 215 2.42 -11.04 -12.72
C HIS A 215 3.95 -11.10 -12.66
N LYS A 216 4.49 -12.32 -12.62
CA LYS A 216 5.93 -12.55 -12.57
C LYS A 216 6.45 -13.08 -13.90
N GLU A 217 7.59 -12.55 -14.30
CA GLU A 217 8.38 -13.05 -15.43
C GLU A 217 9.85 -13.21 -15.06
N VAL A 218 10.53 -14.14 -15.70
CA VAL A 218 11.97 -14.36 -15.50
C VAL A 218 12.71 -13.77 -16.69
N VAL A 219 13.66 -12.88 -16.39
CA VAL A 219 14.52 -12.23 -17.38
C VAL A 219 15.96 -12.68 -17.17
N THR A 220 16.67 -12.94 -18.27
CA THR A 220 18.10 -13.24 -18.27
C THR A 220 18.89 -11.96 -18.54
N LEU A 221 19.85 -11.65 -17.67
CA LEU A 221 20.74 -10.49 -17.76
C LEU A 221 21.89 -10.71 -18.74
#